data_509846ecd8699bd39cb468eead79a249
#
_entry.id   509846ecd8699bd39cb468eead79a249
#
_cell.length_a   1.000
_cell.length_b   1.000
_cell.length_c   1.000
_cell.angle_alpha   90.00
_cell.angle_beta   90.00
_cell.angle_gamma   90.00
#
_symmetry.space_group_name_H-M   'P 1'
#
loop_
_entity.id
_entity.type
_entity.pdbx_description
1 polymer ?
#
loop_
_entity_poly.entity_id
_entity_poly.type
_entity_poly.pdbx_seq_one_letter_code
_entity_poly.pdbx_strand_id
1 'polypeptide(L)'
;KVSPLGVPFNNLKNNSKDLIKRKLLSKGFDEKKIINKNDFNNIEQQIIENAGGSLFGSKIIIEINHDQGRVPDQISKIFQIPNIDKMNNIALIITSHNDKLNSATNWVKAMDERALIIQCKKLKSFEEKIWLKHQLDFVHEKDKPTLIQNISEMNSGNLVAQQNEVKILKLLYKEGENQAHKSSTV
;
A
#
# COMPACT_ATOMS: atom_id res chain seq x y z
N LYS A 1 -4.79 21.34 15.83
CA LYS A 1 -5.75 20.24 16.08
C LYS A 1 -5.43 19.14 15.09
N VAL A 2 -4.68 18.13 15.53
CA VAL A 2 -4.46 16.91 14.76
C VAL A 2 -5.79 16.17 14.76
N SER A 3 -6.39 16.01 13.59
CA SER A 3 -7.60 15.22 13.45
C SER A 3 -7.26 13.75 13.75
N PRO A 4 -7.96 13.07 14.66
CA PRO A 4 -7.68 11.65 14.97
C PRO A 4 -8.05 10.69 13.83
N LEU A 5 -8.42 11.21 12.67
CA LEU A 5 -8.94 10.48 11.51
C LEU A 5 -7.87 9.94 10.54
N GLY A 6 -6.56 10.17 10.79
CA GLY A 6 -5.50 9.79 9.87
C GLY A 6 -5.03 8.34 9.90
N VAL A 7 -5.26 7.63 11.00
CA VAL A 7 -4.64 6.32 11.26
C VAL A 7 -5.22 5.16 10.43
N PRO A 8 -6.54 5.01 10.27
CA PRO A 8 -7.10 3.92 9.46
C PRO A 8 -6.77 4.04 7.96
N PHE A 9 -6.73 5.27 7.47
CA PHE A 9 -6.46 5.60 6.07
C PHE A 9 -5.01 5.25 5.67
N ASN A 10 -4.06 5.57 6.52
CA ASN A 10 -2.65 5.25 6.31
C ASN A 10 -2.39 3.73 6.28
N ASN A 11 -3.16 2.94 7.01
CA ASN A 11 -2.98 1.50 7.04
C ASN A 11 -3.34 0.84 5.70
N LEU A 12 -4.48 1.16 5.10
CA LEU A 12 -4.85 0.64 3.77
C LEU A 12 -3.84 1.05 2.71
N LYS A 13 -3.38 2.29 2.76
CA LYS A 13 -2.35 2.82 1.87
C LYS A 13 -1.03 2.05 2.01
N ASN A 14 -0.58 1.83 3.23
CA ASN A 14 0.65 1.10 3.50
C ASN A 14 0.52 -0.37 3.10
N ASN A 15 -0.58 -1.03 3.41
CA ASN A 15 -0.84 -2.41 3.00
C ASN A 15 -0.84 -2.57 1.47
N SER A 16 -1.50 -1.65 0.74
CA SER A 16 -1.50 -1.65 -0.73
C SER A 16 -0.08 -1.47 -1.28
N LYS A 17 0.66 -0.52 -0.72
CA LYS A 17 2.06 -0.26 -1.09
C LYS A 17 2.96 -1.48 -0.84
N ASP A 18 2.79 -2.16 0.29
CA ASP A 18 3.57 -3.36 0.63
C ASP A 18 3.24 -4.54 -0.29
N LEU A 19 1.98 -4.73 -0.68
CA LEU A 19 1.59 -5.73 -1.66
C LEU A 19 2.24 -5.48 -3.03
N ILE A 20 2.23 -4.23 -3.48
CA ILE A 20 2.88 -3.82 -4.74
C ILE A 20 4.38 -4.11 -4.66
N LYS A 21 5.04 -3.71 -3.58
CA LYS A 21 6.48 -3.94 -3.38
C LYS A 21 6.83 -5.42 -3.39
N ARG A 22 6.10 -6.26 -2.68
CA ARG A 22 6.32 -7.72 -2.69
C ARG A 22 6.21 -8.28 -4.11
N LYS A 23 5.23 -7.81 -4.89
CA LYS A 23 5.07 -8.23 -6.28
C LYS A 23 6.21 -7.74 -7.16
N LEU A 24 6.72 -6.53 -6.94
CA LEU A 24 7.89 -6.00 -7.66
C LEU A 24 9.17 -6.76 -7.30
N LEU A 25 9.39 -7.05 -6.01
CA LEU A 25 10.52 -7.87 -5.56
C LEU A 25 10.51 -9.25 -6.25
N SER A 26 9.33 -9.90 -6.35
CA SER A 26 9.23 -11.19 -7.07
C SER A 26 9.49 -11.09 -8.57
N LYS A 27 9.55 -9.88 -9.14
CA LYS A 27 9.92 -9.57 -10.53
C LYS A 27 11.36 -9.07 -10.69
N GLY A 28 12.16 -9.15 -9.61
CA GLY A 28 13.56 -8.77 -9.60
C GLY A 28 13.83 -7.28 -9.41
N PHE A 29 12.88 -6.51 -8.87
CA PHE A 29 13.11 -5.14 -8.43
C PHE A 29 13.70 -5.18 -7.01
N ASP A 30 15.00 -5.26 -6.89
CA ASP A 30 15.76 -5.45 -5.64
C ASP A 30 16.37 -4.16 -5.10
N GLU A 31 16.55 -3.16 -5.95
CA GLU A 31 16.99 -1.84 -5.52
C GLU A 31 15.82 -0.93 -5.16
N LYS A 32 16.08 0.02 -4.24
CA LYS A 32 15.08 0.99 -3.81
C LYS A 32 15.69 2.37 -3.61
N LYS A 33 15.01 3.40 -4.14
CA LYS A 33 15.30 4.81 -3.92
C LYS A 33 14.05 5.54 -3.43
N ILE A 34 14.23 6.41 -2.43
CA ILE A 34 13.15 7.26 -1.93
C ILE A 34 13.46 8.69 -2.33
N ILE A 35 12.53 9.36 -2.98
CA ILE A 35 12.61 10.77 -3.34
C ILE A 35 11.66 11.55 -2.44
N ASN A 36 12.21 12.45 -1.65
CA ASN A 36 11.49 13.32 -0.75
C ASN A 36 11.30 14.70 -1.36
N LYS A 37 10.46 15.53 -0.72
CA LYS A 37 10.08 16.86 -1.19
C LYS A 37 11.27 17.75 -1.55
N ASN A 38 12.38 17.66 -0.82
CA ASN A 38 13.58 18.47 -1.07
C ASN A 38 14.30 18.11 -2.39
N ASP A 39 14.05 16.88 -2.89
CA ASP A 39 14.72 16.34 -4.08
C ASP A 39 13.86 16.48 -5.34
N PHE A 40 12.65 17.06 -5.25
CA PHE A 40 11.71 17.15 -6.36
C PHE A 40 12.24 17.97 -7.54
N ASN A 41 13.12 18.94 -7.32
CA ASN A 41 13.69 19.74 -8.40
C ASN A 41 14.47 18.91 -9.44
N ASN A 42 15.04 17.78 -9.02
CA ASN A 42 15.85 16.90 -9.85
C ASN A 42 15.18 15.55 -10.14
N ILE A 43 13.86 15.44 -9.88
CA ILE A 43 13.14 14.15 -9.95
C ILE A 43 13.18 13.53 -11.34
N GLU A 44 13.01 14.32 -12.39
CA GLU A 44 13.05 13.87 -13.78
C GLU A 44 14.44 13.32 -14.13
N GLN A 45 15.50 14.06 -13.81
CA GLN A 45 16.88 13.64 -14.02
C GLN A 45 17.19 12.35 -13.26
N GLN A 46 16.76 12.25 -11.99
CA GLN A 46 16.95 11.05 -11.18
C GLN A 46 16.25 9.82 -11.77
N ILE A 47 15.06 9.98 -12.36
CA ILE A 47 14.35 8.89 -13.03
C ILE A 47 15.12 8.46 -14.30
N ILE A 48 15.53 9.42 -15.14
CA ILE A 48 16.24 9.16 -16.40
C ILE A 48 17.60 8.49 -16.14
N GLU A 49 18.37 8.97 -15.16
CA GLU A 49 19.65 8.38 -14.78
C GLU A 49 19.51 6.91 -14.35
N ASN A 50 18.47 6.60 -13.56
CA ASN A 50 18.19 5.23 -13.14
C ASN A 50 17.60 4.39 -14.30
N ALA A 51 16.94 5.01 -15.29
CA ALA A 51 16.44 4.32 -16.47
C ALA A 51 17.55 3.86 -17.41
N GLY A 52 18.69 4.55 -17.43
CA GLY A 52 19.87 4.17 -18.21
C GLY A 52 20.48 2.82 -17.80
N GLY A 53 19.98 2.24 -16.71
CA GLY A 53 20.39 0.94 -16.19
C GLY A 53 21.68 1.02 -15.34
N SER A 54 21.72 0.23 -14.28
CA SER A 54 22.97 -0.14 -13.64
C SER A 54 23.78 -0.99 -14.61
N LEU A 55 25.10 -0.89 -14.57
CA LEU A 55 26.02 -1.78 -15.29
C LEU A 55 25.74 -3.27 -15.03
N PHE A 56 24.98 -3.59 -13.99
CA PHE A 56 24.61 -4.94 -13.57
C PHE A 56 23.16 -5.32 -13.90
N GLY A 57 22.42 -4.46 -14.64
CA GLY A 57 21.04 -4.75 -15.05
C GLY A 57 20.02 -4.77 -13.91
N SER A 58 20.33 -4.13 -12.77
CA SER A 58 19.41 -4.07 -11.61
C SER A 58 18.13 -3.32 -11.93
N LYS A 59 17.03 -3.77 -11.32
CA LYS A 59 15.73 -3.11 -11.40
C LYS A 59 15.45 -2.36 -10.11
N ILE A 60 14.98 -1.11 -10.22
CA ILE A 60 14.82 -0.20 -9.09
C ILE A 60 13.37 0.20 -8.86
N ILE A 61 12.97 0.23 -7.60
CA ILE A 61 11.72 0.85 -7.15
C ILE A 61 12.04 2.28 -6.71
N ILE A 62 11.45 3.27 -7.37
CA ILE A 62 11.54 4.67 -6.98
C ILE A 62 10.25 5.06 -6.27
N GLU A 63 10.35 5.35 -4.98
CA GLU A 63 9.22 5.81 -4.16
C GLU A 63 9.24 7.33 -4.05
N ILE A 64 8.14 7.97 -4.42
CA ILE A 64 7.92 9.40 -4.34
C ILE A 64 6.82 9.66 -3.33
N ASN A 65 7.13 10.38 -2.25
CA ASN A 65 6.16 10.71 -1.22
C ASN A 65 5.75 12.17 -1.36
N HIS A 66 4.47 12.39 -1.64
CA HIS A 66 3.83 13.70 -1.68
C HIS A 66 2.85 13.83 -0.52
N ASP A 67 2.98 14.89 0.26
CA ASP A 67 2.07 15.23 1.35
C ASP A 67 0.74 15.77 0.82
N GLN A 68 -0.01 16.45 1.66
CA GLN A 68 -1.26 17.11 1.25
C GLN A 68 -0.99 18.39 0.46
N GLY A 69 -1.94 18.78 -0.35
CA GLY A 69 -1.96 20.04 -1.07
C GLY A 69 -1.81 19.88 -2.58
N ARG A 70 -1.45 21.00 -3.23
CA ARG A 70 -1.22 21.00 -4.68
C ARG A 70 -0.07 20.06 -5.03
N VAL A 71 -0.31 19.17 -5.98
CA VAL A 71 0.75 18.31 -6.51
C VAL A 71 1.77 19.18 -7.24
N PRO A 72 3.06 19.12 -6.88
CA PRO A 72 4.10 19.89 -7.54
C PRO A 72 4.19 19.59 -9.03
N ASP A 73 4.51 20.62 -9.82
CA ASP A 73 4.61 20.48 -11.27
C ASP A 73 5.71 19.47 -11.67
N GLN A 74 6.73 19.32 -10.85
CA GLN A 74 7.79 18.33 -11.04
C GLN A 74 7.25 16.89 -11.03
N ILE A 75 6.31 16.55 -10.12
CA ILE A 75 5.66 15.23 -10.09
C ILE A 75 4.76 15.06 -11.32
N SER A 76 4.04 16.10 -11.73
CA SER A 76 3.18 16.03 -12.92
C SER A 76 3.97 15.85 -14.22
N LYS A 77 5.18 16.40 -14.31
CA LYS A 77 6.08 16.26 -15.46
C LYS A 77 6.63 14.84 -15.64
N ILE A 78 6.69 14.03 -14.59
CA ILE A 78 7.13 12.62 -14.68
C ILE A 78 6.33 11.89 -15.78
N PHE A 79 5.03 12.13 -15.87
CA PHE A 79 4.16 11.47 -16.86
C PHE A 79 4.35 12.01 -18.28
N GLN A 80 5.15 13.04 -18.47
CA GLN A 80 5.52 13.62 -19.76
C GLN A 80 6.90 13.13 -20.23
N ILE A 81 7.65 12.42 -19.38
CA ILE A 81 8.94 11.84 -19.78
C ILE A 81 8.73 10.88 -20.95
N PRO A 82 9.45 11.09 -22.09
CA PRO A 82 9.31 10.23 -23.24
C PRO A 82 9.60 8.75 -22.92
N ASN A 83 8.73 7.86 -23.37
CA ASN A 83 8.88 6.41 -23.19
C ASN A 83 8.98 5.92 -21.74
N ILE A 84 8.45 6.68 -20.76
CA ILE A 84 8.46 6.25 -19.34
C ILE A 84 7.78 4.90 -19.16
N ASP A 85 6.75 4.61 -19.91
CA ASP A 85 6.00 3.35 -19.94
C ASP A 85 6.82 2.17 -20.50
N LYS A 86 7.91 2.44 -21.20
CA LYS A 86 8.83 1.43 -21.77
C LYS A 86 10.05 1.15 -20.90
N MET A 87 10.21 1.87 -19.80
CA MET A 87 11.34 1.69 -18.86
C MET A 87 11.14 0.45 -17.99
N ASN A 88 11.51 -0.71 -18.48
CA ASN A 88 11.22 -2.00 -17.84
C ASN A 88 12.04 -2.27 -16.56
N ASN A 89 13.05 -1.46 -16.29
CA ASN A 89 13.93 -1.57 -15.12
C ASN A 89 13.55 -0.59 -13.99
N ILE A 90 12.53 0.25 -14.17
CA ILE A 90 12.05 1.17 -13.15
C ILE A 90 10.59 0.87 -12.81
N ALA A 91 10.27 0.85 -11.52
CA ALA A 91 8.92 0.90 -11.00
C ALA A 91 8.74 2.16 -10.16
N LEU A 92 7.80 3.03 -10.56
CA LEU A 92 7.48 4.25 -9.82
C LEU A 92 6.30 3.99 -8.89
N ILE A 93 6.46 4.32 -7.60
CA ILE A 93 5.39 4.30 -6.61
C ILE A 93 5.21 5.71 -6.08
N ILE A 94 4.16 6.39 -6.52
CA ILE A 94 3.84 7.74 -6.06
C ILE A 94 2.76 7.64 -4.99
N THR A 95 3.07 8.10 -3.78
CA THR A 95 2.15 8.12 -2.65
C THR A 95 1.74 9.55 -2.36
N SER A 96 0.44 9.84 -2.35
CA SER A 96 -0.11 11.15 -1.99
C SER A 96 -1.11 11.05 -0.85
N HIS A 97 -1.19 12.10 -0.03
CA HIS A 97 -2.18 12.25 1.04
C HIS A 97 -3.38 13.09 0.61
N ASN A 98 -3.53 13.37 -0.69
CA ASN A 98 -4.70 14.06 -1.19
C ASN A 98 -5.94 13.17 -1.16
N ASP A 99 -7.04 13.68 -0.63
CA ASP A 99 -8.32 12.97 -0.58
C ASP A 99 -8.92 12.77 -1.97
N LYS A 100 -8.67 13.71 -2.88
CA LYS A 100 -9.17 13.67 -4.26
C LYS A 100 -8.11 14.18 -5.23
N LEU A 101 -8.01 13.51 -6.37
CA LEU A 101 -7.30 14.00 -7.54
C LEU A 101 -8.33 14.60 -8.51
N ASN A 102 -8.03 15.75 -9.08
CA ASN A 102 -8.88 16.34 -10.10
C ASN A 102 -8.65 15.62 -11.44
N SER A 103 -9.57 14.73 -11.80
CA SER A 103 -9.51 13.95 -13.04
C SER A 103 -9.53 14.80 -14.32
N ALA A 104 -9.92 16.08 -14.23
CA ALA A 104 -9.90 16.97 -15.38
C ALA A 104 -8.51 17.50 -15.74
N THR A 105 -7.53 17.37 -14.83
CA THR A 105 -6.16 17.84 -15.10
C THR A 105 -5.40 16.91 -16.04
N ASN A 106 -4.62 17.47 -16.94
CA ASN A 106 -3.93 16.70 -17.99
C ASN A 106 -2.97 15.64 -17.41
N TRP A 107 -2.28 15.94 -16.32
CA TRP A 107 -1.36 14.97 -15.72
C TRP A 107 -2.08 13.80 -15.06
N VAL A 108 -3.29 13.99 -14.49
CA VAL A 108 -4.11 12.89 -13.96
C VAL A 108 -4.61 12.00 -15.09
N LYS A 109 -5.03 12.58 -16.22
CA LYS A 109 -5.40 11.81 -17.41
C LYS A 109 -4.22 10.98 -17.92
N ALA A 110 -3.04 11.62 -18.08
CA ALA A 110 -1.84 10.92 -18.52
C ALA A 110 -1.41 9.80 -17.56
N MET A 111 -1.64 9.97 -16.25
CA MET A 111 -1.39 8.94 -15.24
C MET A 111 -2.41 7.79 -15.37
N ASP A 112 -3.69 8.09 -15.57
CA ASP A 112 -4.76 7.08 -15.68
C ASP A 112 -4.55 6.16 -16.90
N GLU A 113 -3.99 6.70 -17.99
CA GLU A 113 -3.65 5.93 -19.20
C GLU A 113 -2.41 5.03 -19.02
N ARG A 114 -1.48 5.36 -18.11
CA ARG A 114 -0.14 4.76 -18.04
C ARG A 114 0.19 4.10 -16.70
N ALA A 115 -0.64 4.27 -15.69
CA ALA A 115 -0.37 3.81 -14.33
C ALA A 115 -1.60 3.23 -13.65
N LEU A 116 -1.37 2.38 -12.64
CA LEU A 116 -2.42 1.90 -11.76
C LEU A 116 -2.67 2.94 -10.66
N ILE A 117 -3.88 3.51 -10.63
CA ILE A 117 -4.30 4.42 -9.57
C ILE A 117 -5.06 3.64 -8.50
N ILE A 118 -4.58 3.67 -7.26
CA ILE A 118 -5.24 3.05 -6.11
C ILE A 118 -5.71 4.15 -5.16
N GLN A 119 -7.01 4.33 -5.07
CA GLN A 119 -7.60 5.26 -4.13
C GLN A 119 -7.94 4.53 -2.82
N CYS A 120 -7.21 4.85 -1.74
CA CYS A 120 -7.50 4.35 -0.40
C CYS A 120 -8.49 5.30 0.27
N LYS A 121 -9.69 4.84 0.58
CA LYS A 121 -10.72 5.60 1.31
C LYS A 121 -10.93 5.00 2.68
N LYS A 122 -11.49 5.80 3.62
CA LYS A 122 -11.99 5.26 4.87
C LYS A 122 -13.08 4.24 4.56
N LEU A 123 -12.96 3.05 5.12
CA LEU A 123 -13.98 2.02 4.97
C LEU A 123 -15.26 2.42 5.72
N LYS A 124 -16.40 2.09 5.14
CA LYS A 124 -17.68 2.10 5.82
C LYS A 124 -17.79 0.86 6.73
N SER A 125 -18.66 0.88 7.71
CA SER A 125 -18.80 -0.22 8.68
C SER A 125 -19.01 -1.60 8.01
N PHE A 126 -19.80 -1.67 6.94
CA PHE A 126 -19.99 -2.93 6.22
C PHE A 126 -18.73 -3.38 5.47
N GLU A 127 -17.94 -2.43 4.93
CA GLU A 127 -16.68 -2.70 4.25
C GLU A 127 -15.60 -3.18 5.23
N GLU A 128 -15.60 -2.62 6.46
CA GLU A 128 -14.74 -3.10 7.55
C GLU A 128 -15.03 -4.57 7.90
N LYS A 129 -16.33 -4.95 7.97
CA LYS A 129 -16.74 -6.34 8.23
C LYS A 129 -16.30 -7.29 7.10
N ILE A 130 -16.43 -6.87 5.84
CA ILE A 130 -15.95 -7.64 4.69
C ILE A 130 -14.43 -7.80 4.75
N TRP A 131 -13.72 -6.71 5.05
CA TRP A 131 -12.26 -6.75 5.21
C TRP A 131 -11.84 -7.69 6.34
N LEU A 132 -12.47 -7.60 7.52
CA LEU A 132 -12.24 -8.51 8.64
C LEU A 132 -12.48 -9.98 8.26
N LYS A 133 -13.55 -10.27 7.52
CA LYS A 133 -13.84 -11.61 7.03
C LYS A 133 -12.67 -12.20 6.23
N HIS A 134 -12.05 -11.39 5.37
CA HIS A 134 -10.87 -11.80 4.60
C HIS A 134 -9.60 -11.95 5.46
N GLN A 135 -9.47 -11.14 6.52
CA GLN A 135 -8.32 -11.22 7.42
C GLN A 135 -8.38 -12.44 8.36
N LEU A 136 -9.57 -12.97 8.62
CA LEU A 136 -9.85 -14.13 9.50
C LEU A 136 -9.96 -15.43 8.70
N ASP A 137 -9.21 -15.60 7.60
CA ASP A 137 -9.21 -16.77 6.73
C ASP A 137 -8.79 -18.06 7.48
N PHE A 138 -7.97 -17.93 8.52
CA PHE A 138 -7.47 -18.99 9.38
C PHE A 138 -8.48 -19.47 10.46
N VAL A 139 -9.61 -18.76 10.64
CA VAL A 139 -10.64 -19.06 11.63
C VAL A 139 -11.73 -19.98 11.04
N HIS A 140 -12.26 -20.91 11.83
CA HIS A 140 -13.40 -21.73 11.40
C HIS A 140 -14.62 -20.86 11.03
N GLU A 141 -15.33 -21.23 9.97
CA GLU A 141 -16.46 -20.47 9.43
C GLU A 141 -17.56 -20.19 10.47
N LYS A 142 -17.81 -21.13 11.40
CA LYS A 142 -18.80 -20.99 12.48
C LYS A 142 -18.47 -19.88 13.48
N ASP A 143 -17.18 -19.59 13.70
CA ASP A 143 -16.70 -18.65 14.71
C ASP A 143 -16.47 -17.24 14.13
N LYS A 144 -16.29 -17.14 12.80
CA LYS A 144 -16.05 -15.88 12.10
C LYS A 144 -17.08 -14.78 12.38
N PRO A 145 -18.42 -15.05 12.33
CA PRO A 145 -19.40 -13.99 12.52
C PRO A 145 -19.28 -13.32 13.89
N THR A 146 -19.10 -14.10 14.94
CA THR A 146 -18.93 -13.61 16.32
C THR A 146 -17.65 -12.78 16.47
N LEU A 147 -16.53 -13.28 15.95
CA LEU A 147 -15.26 -12.55 16.00
C LEU A 147 -15.29 -11.26 15.21
N ILE A 148 -15.88 -11.26 14.00
CA ILE A 148 -16.05 -10.06 13.18
C ILE A 148 -16.88 -9.02 13.94
N GLN A 149 -17.99 -9.44 14.55
CA GLN A 149 -18.85 -8.55 15.32
C GLN A 149 -18.06 -7.93 16.49
N ASN A 150 -17.42 -8.74 17.32
CA ASN A 150 -16.68 -8.29 18.50
C ASN A 150 -15.53 -7.33 18.11
N ILE A 151 -14.67 -7.70 17.15
CA ILE A 151 -13.56 -6.84 16.72
C ILE A 151 -14.07 -5.51 16.14
N SER A 152 -15.12 -5.57 15.34
CA SER A 152 -15.72 -4.40 14.69
C SER A 152 -16.39 -3.46 15.70
N GLU A 153 -17.03 -3.97 16.75
CA GLU A 153 -17.65 -3.16 17.80
C GLU A 153 -16.61 -2.53 18.74
N MET A 154 -15.65 -3.31 19.21
CA MET A 154 -14.61 -2.83 20.11
C MET A 154 -13.68 -1.79 19.45
N ASN A 155 -13.48 -1.88 18.16
CA ASN A 155 -12.49 -1.10 17.42
C ASN A 155 -13.12 -0.38 16.20
N SER A 156 -14.36 0.06 16.30
CA SER A 156 -15.09 0.69 15.20
C SER A 156 -14.33 1.88 14.58
N GLY A 157 -14.13 1.84 13.26
CA GLY A 157 -13.40 2.85 12.50
C GLY A 157 -11.89 2.88 12.72
N ASN A 158 -11.33 1.94 13.50
CA ASN A 158 -9.89 1.83 13.78
C ASN A 158 -9.30 0.54 13.20
N LEU A 159 -9.03 0.54 11.90
CA LEU A 159 -8.47 -0.62 11.19
C LEU A 159 -7.11 -1.08 11.73
N VAL A 160 -6.32 -0.19 12.35
CA VAL A 160 -5.03 -0.57 12.94
C VAL A 160 -5.27 -1.44 14.17
N ALA A 161 -6.18 -1.04 15.05
CA ALA A 161 -6.55 -1.83 16.21
C ALA A 161 -7.16 -3.17 15.78
N GLN A 162 -8.10 -3.15 14.82
CA GLN A 162 -8.70 -4.37 14.25
C GLN A 162 -7.63 -5.30 13.67
N GLN A 163 -6.64 -4.77 12.94
CA GLN A 163 -5.53 -5.57 12.39
C GLN A 163 -4.64 -6.16 13.48
N ASN A 164 -4.41 -5.45 14.56
CA ASN A 164 -3.63 -5.95 15.68
C ASN A 164 -4.37 -7.10 16.39
N GLU A 165 -5.68 -6.98 16.60
CA GLU A 165 -6.50 -8.09 17.12
C GLU A 165 -6.43 -9.33 16.24
N VAL A 166 -6.56 -9.16 14.92
CA VAL A 166 -6.41 -10.27 13.96
C VAL A 166 -5.02 -10.91 14.06
N LYS A 167 -3.95 -10.12 14.21
CA LYS A 167 -2.59 -10.67 14.37
C LYS A 167 -2.46 -11.49 15.64
N ILE A 168 -3.00 -10.99 16.76
CA ILE A 168 -2.99 -11.71 18.05
C ILE A 168 -3.75 -13.02 17.93
N LEU A 169 -4.96 -12.99 17.37
CA LEU A 169 -5.75 -14.19 17.12
C LEU A 169 -4.99 -15.20 16.25
N LYS A 170 -4.33 -14.75 15.19
CA LYS A 170 -3.56 -15.63 14.31
C LYS A 170 -2.40 -16.32 15.02
N LEU A 171 -1.76 -15.65 15.99
CA LEU A 171 -0.73 -16.27 16.84
C LEU A 171 -1.33 -17.33 17.76
N LEU A 172 -2.45 -17.03 18.43
CA LEU A 172 -3.13 -17.96 19.33
C LEU A 172 -3.65 -19.21 18.60
N TYR A 173 -4.19 -19.05 17.41
CA TYR A 173 -4.63 -20.20 16.59
C TYR A 173 -3.46 -21.11 16.21
N LYS A 174 -2.32 -20.56 15.80
CA LYS A 174 -1.10 -21.34 15.51
C LYS A 174 -0.56 -22.09 16.71
N GLU A 175 -0.58 -21.46 17.90
CA GLU A 175 -0.14 -22.11 19.14
C GLU A 175 -1.08 -23.25 19.54
N GLY A 176 -2.40 -23.07 19.38
CA GLY A 176 -3.40 -24.10 19.63
C GLY A 176 -3.23 -25.32 18.71
N GLU A 177 -2.99 -25.11 17.40
CA GLU A 177 -2.70 -26.20 16.46
C GLU A 177 -1.41 -26.96 16.83
N ASN A 178 -0.35 -26.27 17.22
CA ASN A 178 0.91 -26.88 17.63
C ASN A 178 0.78 -27.70 18.92
N GLN A 179 -0.08 -27.29 19.85
CA GLN A 179 -0.35 -28.05 21.10
C GLN A 179 -1.22 -29.28 20.80
N ALA A 180 -2.22 -29.20 19.93
CA ALA A 180 -3.05 -30.32 19.51
C ALA A 180 -2.23 -31.41 18.81
N HIS A 181 -1.27 -31.02 17.95
CA HIS A 181 -0.36 -31.98 17.32
C HIS A 181 0.60 -32.68 18.32
N LYS A 182 1.05 -32.00 19.36
CA LYS A 182 1.90 -32.61 20.39
C LYS A 182 1.16 -33.57 21.29
N SER A 183 -0.14 -33.37 21.53
CA SER A 183 -0.97 -34.24 22.37
C SER A 183 -1.50 -35.47 21.62
N SER A 184 -1.46 -35.50 20.29
CA SER A 184 -1.88 -36.64 19.47
C SER A 184 -0.73 -37.58 19.10
N THR A 185 0.49 -37.31 19.58
CA THR A 185 1.71 -38.13 19.28
C THR A 185 2.22 -38.88 20.53
N VAL A 186 1.40 -39.02 21.60
CA VAL A 186 1.71 -39.79 22.82
C VAL A 186 0.86 -41.07 22.85
#